data_ba3f2982df53bf58bb64f43197263aa4
#
_entry.id   ba3f2982df53bf58bb64f43197263aa4
#
_cell.length_a   1.000
_cell.length_b   1.000
_cell.length_c   1.000
_cell.angle_alpha   90.00
_cell.angle_beta   90.00
_cell.angle_gamma   90.00
#
_symmetry.space_group_name_H-M   'P 1'
#
loop_
_entity.id
_entity.type
_entity.pdbx_description
1 polymer ?
#
loop_
_entity_poly.entity_id
_entity_poly.type
_entity_poly.pdbx_seq_one_letter_code
_entity_poly.pdbx_strand_id
1 'polypeptide(L)'
;MAINIKYINNLIENCEKAKKSKPIKKFVFENLEQLKNIDKAIYVIEEINGDKEKTFNDFIKYKSLKERNCPKGNKPSNILYVGSSTTNVRSRIKQHIEEAPIKTYALHMKHWFVGEYKITILVYNEPIEVLQIIEDNISYNLRPAFGKMGGNNK
;
A
#
# COMPACT_ATOMS: atom_id res chain seq x y z
N MET A 1 12.48 -39.54 5.80
CA MET A 1 11.65 -38.79 4.82
C MET A 1 12.48 -37.69 4.20
N ALA A 2 12.51 -37.63 2.91
CA ALA A 2 13.17 -36.53 2.19
C ALA A 2 12.19 -35.33 2.09
N ILE A 3 12.68 -34.14 2.36
CA ILE A 3 11.86 -32.91 2.28
C ILE A 3 12.04 -32.31 0.88
N ASN A 4 10.92 -32.09 0.22
CA ASN A 4 10.90 -31.43 -1.08
C ASN A 4 11.11 -29.93 -0.90
N ILE A 5 12.06 -29.34 -1.63
CA ILE A 5 12.41 -27.91 -1.52
C ILE A 5 11.87 -27.08 -2.69
N LYS A 6 10.92 -27.62 -3.44
CA LYS A 6 10.35 -26.92 -4.60
C LYS A 6 9.78 -25.54 -4.23
N TYR A 7 9.09 -25.48 -3.11
CA TYR A 7 8.53 -24.22 -2.60
C TYR A 7 9.63 -23.18 -2.36
N ILE A 8 10.72 -23.59 -1.71
CA ILE A 8 11.86 -22.70 -1.44
C ILE A 8 12.50 -22.23 -2.75
N ASN A 9 12.69 -23.14 -3.68
CA ASN A 9 13.26 -22.79 -4.98
C ASN A 9 12.38 -21.79 -5.72
N ASN A 10 11.07 -21.96 -5.66
CA ASN A 10 10.13 -21.01 -6.27
C ASN A 10 10.21 -19.63 -5.62
N LEU A 11 10.37 -19.56 -4.29
CA LEU A 11 10.56 -18.30 -3.59
C LEU A 11 11.83 -17.59 -4.05
N ILE A 12 12.93 -18.32 -4.16
CA ILE A 12 14.21 -17.77 -4.63
C ILE A 12 14.06 -17.20 -6.03
N GLU A 13 13.42 -17.96 -6.92
CA GLU A 13 13.17 -17.51 -8.29
C GLU A 13 12.32 -16.25 -8.33
N ASN A 14 11.25 -16.20 -7.55
CA ASN A 14 10.38 -15.02 -7.46
C ASN A 14 11.12 -13.82 -6.90
N CYS A 15 12.01 -14.01 -5.92
CA CYS A 15 12.85 -12.94 -5.39
C CYS A 15 13.81 -12.40 -6.46
N GLU A 16 14.40 -13.27 -7.26
CA GLU A 16 15.28 -12.84 -8.36
C GLU A 16 14.51 -12.04 -9.42
N LYS A 17 13.29 -12.46 -9.76
CA LYS A 17 12.42 -11.72 -10.67
C LYS A 17 12.07 -10.35 -10.09
N ALA A 18 11.72 -10.30 -8.80
CA ALA A 18 11.38 -9.04 -8.12
C ALA A 18 12.55 -8.04 -8.15
N LYS A 19 13.76 -8.53 -7.91
CA LYS A 19 14.97 -7.68 -7.93
C LYS A 19 15.19 -7.00 -9.28
N LYS A 20 14.82 -7.67 -10.36
CA LYS A 20 15.06 -7.21 -11.73
C LYS A 20 13.88 -6.45 -12.31
N SER A 21 12.72 -6.55 -11.68
CA SER A 21 11.49 -5.97 -12.19
C SER A 21 11.48 -4.44 -12.07
N LYS A 22 10.94 -3.81 -13.10
CA LYS A 22 10.73 -2.36 -13.12
C LYS A 22 9.28 -2.09 -13.49
N PRO A 23 8.70 -0.99 -12.97
CA PRO A 23 7.34 -0.64 -13.39
C PRO A 23 7.30 -0.34 -14.87
N ILE A 24 6.25 -0.79 -15.55
CA ILE A 24 6.01 -0.47 -16.95
C ILE A 24 5.47 0.95 -17.11
N LYS A 25 4.94 1.52 -16.03
CA LYS A 25 4.43 2.88 -16.00
C LYS A 25 4.49 3.41 -14.57
N LYS A 26 4.88 4.68 -14.43
CA LYS A 26 4.90 5.36 -13.13
C LYS A 26 4.29 6.75 -13.32
N PHE A 27 3.33 7.11 -12.47
CA PHE A 27 2.71 8.43 -12.55
C PHE A 27 2.16 8.84 -11.19
N VAL A 28 1.88 10.14 -11.05
CA VAL A 28 1.22 10.69 -9.87
C VAL A 28 -0.29 10.71 -10.13
N PHE A 29 -1.04 10.18 -9.18
CA PHE A 29 -2.49 10.14 -9.25
C PHE A 29 -3.08 11.55 -9.23
N GLU A 30 -3.98 11.84 -10.17
CA GLU A 30 -4.73 13.09 -10.22
C GLU A 30 -6.23 12.86 -10.09
N ASN A 31 -6.74 11.80 -10.71
CA ASN A 31 -8.16 11.46 -10.66
C ASN A 31 -8.36 9.96 -10.95
N LEU A 32 -9.55 9.47 -10.60
CA LEU A 32 -9.87 8.04 -10.73
C LEU A 32 -9.90 7.54 -12.17
N GLU A 33 -10.12 8.42 -13.15
CA GLU A 33 -10.13 8.01 -14.56
C GLU A 33 -8.78 7.49 -15.03
N GLN A 34 -7.68 8.01 -14.49
CA GLN A 34 -6.33 7.53 -14.80
C GLN A 34 -6.13 6.06 -14.45
N LEU A 35 -6.91 5.55 -13.48
CA LEU A 35 -6.77 4.19 -12.98
C LEU A 35 -7.67 3.18 -13.70
N LYS A 36 -8.46 3.66 -14.64
CA LYS A 36 -9.33 2.80 -15.43
C LYS A 36 -8.49 1.78 -16.21
N ASN A 37 -8.89 0.51 -16.14
CA ASN A 37 -8.21 -0.60 -16.81
C ASN A 37 -6.80 -0.92 -16.28
N ILE A 38 -6.45 -0.44 -15.09
CA ILE A 38 -5.22 -0.84 -14.41
C ILE A 38 -5.57 -1.88 -13.35
N ASP A 39 -5.11 -3.10 -13.57
CA ASP A 39 -5.39 -4.23 -12.66
C ASP A 39 -4.32 -4.35 -11.57
N LYS A 40 -3.06 -4.34 -11.97
CA LYS A 40 -1.93 -4.59 -11.06
C LYS A 40 -1.06 -3.35 -10.90
N ALA A 41 -1.01 -2.85 -9.69
CA ALA A 41 -0.11 -1.73 -9.37
C ALA A 41 0.22 -1.72 -7.89
N ILE A 42 1.35 -1.10 -7.59
CA ILE A 42 1.72 -0.71 -6.24
C ILE A 42 1.48 0.80 -6.15
N TYR A 43 1.00 1.24 -5.00
CA TYR A 43 0.78 2.67 -4.78
C TYR A 43 1.40 3.09 -3.45
N VAL A 44 1.88 4.32 -3.43
CA VAL A 44 2.48 4.95 -2.26
C VAL A 44 1.70 6.22 -1.98
N ILE A 45 1.10 6.30 -0.79
CA ILE A 45 0.36 7.48 -0.35
C ILE A 45 1.24 8.24 0.62
N GLU A 46 1.51 9.51 0.32
CA GLU A 46 2.33 10.35 1.19
C GLU A 46 1.67 11.69 1.47
N GLU A 47 1.90 12.20 2.67
CA GLU A 47 1.47 13.54 3.06
C GLU A 47 2.52 14.55 2.58
N ILE A 48 2.05 15.66 2.02
CA ILE A 48 2.91 16.75 1.56
C ILE A 48 2.61 18.03 2.34
N ASN A 49 3.66 18.77 2.67
CA ASN A 49 3.55 20.05 3.38
C ASN A 49 2.77 19.96 4.69
N GLY A 50 2.84 18.82 5.39
CA GLY A 50 2.07 18.59 6.59
C GLY A 50 2.93 18.32 7.82
N ASP A 51 2.25 18.08 8.94
CA ASP A 51 2.85 17.72 10.21
C ASP A 51 2.59 16.21 10.46
N LYS A 52 3.59 15.40 10.23
CA LYS A 52 3.47 13.93 10.34
C LYS A 52 3.08 13.46 11.75
N GLU A 53 3.51 14.19 12.79
CA GLU A 53 3.15 13.85 14.17
C GLU A 53 1.65 14.05 14.40
N LYS A 54 1.13 15.19 13.94
CA LYS A 54 -0.29 15.50 14.04
C LYS A 54 -1.12 14.49 13.25
N THR A 55 -0.71 14.18 12.03
CA THR A 55 -1.42 13.23 11.17
C THR A 55 -1.46 11.84 11.79
N PHE A 56 -0.34 11.39 12.36
CA PHE A 56 -0.30 10.10 13.04
C PHE A 56 -1.26 10.07 14.24
N ASN A 57 -1.25 11.12 15.06
CA ASN A 57 -2.12 11.22 16.22
C ASN A 57 -3.61 11.29 15.82
N ASP A 58 -3.93 12.02 14.76
CA ASP A 58 -5.30 12.09 14.24
C ASP A 58 -5.80 10.71 13.78
N PHE A 59 -4.94 9.94 13.12
CA PHE A 59 -5.29 8.58 12.69
C PHE A 59 -5.54 7.66 13.90
N ILE A 60 -4.64 7.67 14.88
CA ILE A 60 -4.77 6.83 16.07
C ILE A 60 -6.08 7.16 16.82
N LYS A 61 -6.40 8.43 16.90
CA LYS A 61 -7.64 8.89 17.52
C LYS A 61 -8.85 8.36 16.75
N TYR A 62 -8.85 8.48 15.42
CA TYR A 62 -9.92 7.95 14.59
C TYR A 62 -10.06 6.44 14.75
N LYS A 63 -8.95 5.71 14.70
CA LYS A 63 -8.93 4.26 14.86
C LYS A 63 -9.51 3.83 16.20
N SER A 64 -9.27 4.59 17.27
CA SER A 64 -9.76 4.28 18.60
C SER A 64 -11.28 4.35 18.71
N LEU A 65 -11.96 5.05 17.82
CA LEU A 65 -13.43 5.13 17.79
C LEU A 65 -14.06 3.83 17.31
N LYS A 66 -13.31 2.96 16.66
CA LYS A 66 -13.76 1.65 16.16
C LYS A 66 -14.97 1.74 15.22
N GLU A 67 -15.09 2.85 14.50
CA GLU A 67 -16.17 3.04 13.54
C GLU A 67 -15.92 2.28 12.23
N ARG A 68 -14.64 2.15 11.84
CA ARG A 68 -14.21 1.46 10.62
C ARG A 68 -12.94 0.68 10.89
N ASN A 69 -12.72 -0.37 10.10
CA ASN A 69 -11.50 -1.16 10.20
C ASN A 69 -10.33 -0.37 9.60
N CYS A 70 -9.34 -0.09 10.42
CA CYS A 70 -8.16 0.67 10.04
C CYS A 70 -6.90 -0.18 10.16
N PRO A 71 -5.89 0.05 9.30
CA PRO A 71 -4.61 -0.63 9.43
C PRO A 71 -3.91 -0.23 10.74
N LYS A 72 -2.88 -0.96 11.10
CA LYS A 72 -2.12 -0.64 12.31
C LYS A 72 -1.32 0.66 12.14
N GLY A 73 -1.10 1.37 13.24
CA GLY A 73 -0.19 2.49 13.30
C GLY A 73 1.20 2.01 13.69
N ASN A 74 2.22 2.54 13.00
CA ASN A 74 3.62 2.20 13.27
C ASN A 74 4.32 3.35 13.98
N LYS A 75 4.75 4.35 13.22
CA LYS A 75 5.40 5.57 13.71
C LYS A 75 5.06 6.72 12.78
N PRO A 76 5.09 7.98 13.25
CA PRO A 76 4.92 9.13 12.38
C PRO A 76 5.87 9.07 11.19
N SER A 77 5.34 9.33 10.01
CA SER A 77 6.08 9.35 8.74
C SER A 77 5.26 10.13 7.72
N ASN A 78 5.96 10.80 6.80
CA ASN A 78 5.28 11.45 5.68
C ASN A 78 4.75 10.42 4.69
N ILE A 79 5.35 9.24 4.62
CA ILE A 79 4.79 8.12 3.87
C ILE A 79 3.66 7.54 4.72
N LEU A 80 2.43 7.66 4.25
CA LEU A 80 1.28 7.20 5.02
C LEU A 80 1.02 5.71 4.82
N TYR A 81 1.13 5.23 3.59
CA TYR A 81 0.74 3.87 3.28
C TYR A 81 1.38 3.38 1.99
N VAL A 82 1.77 2.12 1.98
CA VAL A 82 2.21 1.40 0.77
C VAL A 82 1.31 0.19 0.60
N GLY A 83 0.72 0.06 -0.57
CA GLY A 83 -0.16 -1.05 -0.84
C GLY A 83 -0.12 -1.47 -2.30
N SER A 84 -0.88 -2.50 -2.62
CA SER A 84 -1.03 -2.95 -3.99
C SER A 84 -2.46 -3.41 -4.26
N SER A 85 -2.79 -3.48 -5.53
CA SER A 85 -3.99 -4.15 -5.99
C SER A 85 -3.61 -5.05 -7.15
N THR A 86 -4.24 -6.21 -7.22
CA THR A 86 -4.01 -7.20 -8.27
C THR A 86 -5.21 -7.38 -9.19
N THR A 87 -6.31 -6.71 -8.89
CA THR A 87 -7.56 -6.84 -9.65
C THR A 87 -8.14 -5.51 -10.09
N ASN A 88 -8.14 -4.51 -9.21
CA ASN A 88 -8.80 -3.23 -9.50
C ASN A 88 -8.16 -2.12 -8.65
N VAL A 89 -7.18 -1.45 -9.23
CA VAL A 89 -6.45 -0.37 -8.55
C VAL A 89 -7.37 0.81 -8.22
N ARG A 90 -8.26 1.17 -9.14
CA ARG A 90 -9.20 2.27 -8.95
C ARG A 90 -10.06 2.08 -7.70
N SER A 91 -10.61 0.88 -7.55
CA SER A 91 -11.44 0.54 -6.39
C SER A 91 -10.64 0.67 -5.09
N ARG A 92 -9.41 0.17 -5.09
CA ARG A 92 -8.58 0.19 -3.89
C ARG A 92 -8.17 1.61 -3.47
N ILE A 93 -7.78 2.44 -4.42
CA ILE A 93 -7.46 3.84 -4.15
C ILE A 93 -8.70 4.57 -3.61
N LYS A 94 -9.84 4.35 -4.23
CA LYS A 94 -11.11 4.93 -3.79
C LYS A 94 -11.41 4.58 -2.33
N GLN A 95 -11.13 3.35 -1.92
CA GLN A 95 -11.34 2.91 -0.54
C GLN A 95 -10.47 3.69 0.46
N HIS A 96 -9.27 4.07 0.06
CA HIS A 96 -8.37 4.84 0.93
C HIS A 96 -8.77 6.32 1.04
N ILE A 97 -9.14 6.96 -0.07
CA ILE A 97 -9.32 8.42 -0.11
C ILE A 97 -10.78 8.88 -0.12
N GLU A 98 -11.71 7.99 -0.47
CA GLU A 98 -13.15 8.31 -0.49
C GLU A 98 -13.91 7.41 0.46
N GLU A 99 -14.87 6.64 -0.05
CA GLU A 99 -15.67 5.76 0.78
C GLU A 99 -15.31 4.29 0.59
N ALA A 100 -15.45 3.54 1.67
CA ALA A 100 -15.27 2.09 1.67
C ALA A 100 -16.24 1.48 2.67
N PRO A 101 -16.59 0.18 2.51
CA PRO A 101 -17.38 -0.52 3.52
C PRO A 101 -16.68 -0.46 4.89
N ILE A 102 -17.48 -0.43 5.95
CA ILE A 102 -16.99 -0.29 7.33
C ILE A 102 -15.93 -1.34 7.68
N LYS A 103 -16.12 -2.57 7.19
CA LYS A 103 -15.22 -3.70 7.52
C LYS A 103 -13.98 -3.77 6.64
N THR A 104 -13.86 -2.91 5.64
CA THR A 104 -12.69 -2.89 4.76
C THR A 104 -11.51 -2.22 5.47
N TYR A 105 -10.37 -2.93 5.54
CA TYR A 105 -9.14 -2.35 6.06
C TYR A 105 -8.57 -1.38 5.02
N ALA A 106 -8.73 -0.10 5.30
CA ALA A 106 -8.28 0.99 4.46
C ALA A 106 -7.99 2.21 5.32
N LEU A 107 -7.36 3.23 4.75
CA LEU A 107 -7.05 4.45 5.51
C LEU A 107 -8.29 5.25 5.85
N HIS A 108 -9.35 5.18 5.06
CA HIS A 108 -10.58 5.96 5.28
C HIS A 108 -10.28 7.45 5.47
N MET A 109 -9.40 8.00 4.64
CA MET A 109 -8.87 9.37 4.80
C MET A 109 -9.95 10.45 4.81
N LYS A 110 -11.05 10.22 4.10
CA LYS A 110 -12.18 11.16 4.07
C LYS A 110 -12.71 11.49 5.46
N HIS A 111 -12.57 10.57 6.42
CA HIS A 111 -13.18 10.69 7.73
C HIS A 111 -12.28 11.34 8.78
N TRP A 112 -10.98 11.48 8.53
CA TRP A 112 -10.06 11.99 9.56
C TRP A 112 -8.89 12.83 9.02
N PHE A 113 -8.51 12.64 7.75
CA PHE A 113 -7.31 13.30 7.24
C PHE A 113 -7.63 14.74 6.84
N VAL A 114 -6.79 15.65 7.33
CA VAL A 114 -6.85 17.08 6.99
C VAL A 114 -5.48 17.48 6.49
N GLY A 115 -5.35 17.77 5.21
CA GLY A 115 -4.07 18.13 4.64
C GLY A 115 -4.00 17.79 3.16
N GLU A 116 -2.80 17.77 2.64
CA GLU A 116 -2.53 17.46 1.25
C GLU A 116 -1.81 16.12 1.14
N TYR A 117 -2.14 15.36 0.13
CA TYR A 117 -1.49 14.07 -0.12
C TYR A 117 -1.11 13.93 -1.57
N LYS A 118 -0.18 13.01 -1.81
CA LYS A 118 0.27 12.62 -3.14
C LYS A 118 0.25 11.10 -3.19
N ILE A 119 -0.28 10.55 -4.29
CA ILE A 119 -0.26 9.11 -4.51
C ILE A 119 0.57 8.83 -5.75
N THR A 120 1.62 8.04 -5.59
CA THR A 120 2.43 7.57 -6.73
C THR A 120 1.96 6.18 -7.10
N ILE A 121 1.66 5.98 -8.37
CA ILE A 121 1.18 4.71 -8.91
C ILE A 121 2.31 4.07 -9.72
N LEU A 122 2.63 2.82 -9.39
CA LEU A 122 3.65 2.02 -10.05
C LEU A 122 2.96 0.80 -10.68
N VAL A 123 2.79 0.83 -11.99
CA VAL A 123 2.12 -0.26 -12.70
C VAL A 123 3.14 -1.33 -13.08
N TYR A 124 2.83 -2.58 -12.75
CA TYR A 124 3.71 -3.70 -13.04
C TYR A 124 3.00 -4.75 -13.89
N ASN A 125 3.77 -5.45 -14.72
CA ASN A 125 3.29 -6.60 -15.45
C ASN A 125 3.99 -7.85 -14.90
N GLU A 126 3.70 -8.19 -13.64
CA GLU A 126 4.31 -9.30 -12.94
C GLU A 126 3.24 -10.21 -12.33
N PRO A 127 3.56 -11.50 -12.11
CA PRO A 127 2.66 -12.37 -11.35
C PRO A 127 2.44 -11.84 -9.93
N ILE A 128 1.34 -12.23 -9.32
CA ILE A 128 0.95 -11.76 -7.98
C ILE A 128 2.07 -12.03 -6.95
N GLU A 129 2.71 -13.19 -7.01
CA GLU A 129 3.76 -13.58 -6.08
C GLU A 129 4.98 -12.66 -6.16
N VAL A 130 5.33 -12.23 -7.36
CA VAL A 130 6.43 -11.28 -7.59
C VAL A 130 6.04 -9.89 -7.16
N LEU A 131 4.83 -9.46 -7.51
CA LEU A 131 4.31 -8.15 -7.11
C LEU A 131 4.30 -7.98 -5.59
N GLN A 132 3.91 -9.03 -4.87
CA GLN A 132 3.88 -9.01 -3.41
C GLN A 132 5.28 -8.77 -2.81
N ILE A 133 6.30 -9.40 -3.38
CA ILE A 133 7.68 -9.21 -2.91
C ILE A 133 8.13 -7.77 -3.16
N ILE A 134 7.79 -7.22 -4.32
CA ILE A 134 8.14 -5.83 -4.66
C ILE A 134 7.46 -4.87 -3.68
N GLU A 135 6.18 -5.07 -3.40
CA GLU A 135 5.45 -4.24 -2.43
C GLU A 135 6.08 -4.34 -1.05
N ASP A 136 6.42 -5.55 -0.60
CA ASP A 136 7.06 -5.75 0.71
C ASP A 136 8.40 -5.01 0.79
N ASN A 137 9.19 -5.05 -0.27
CA ASN A 137 10.47 -4.36 -0.32
C ASN A 137 10.28 -2.83 -0.26
N ILE A 138 9.31 -2.30 -1.00
CA ILE A 138 9.02 -0.86 -0.98
C ILE A 138 8.56 -0.43 0.41
N SER A 139 7.62 -1.16 1.01
CA SER A 139 7.11 -0.81 2.34
C SER A 139 8.20 -0.93 3.42
N TYR A 140 9.07 -1.92 3.31
CA TYR A 140 10.20 -2.07 4.23
C TYR A 140 11.14 -0.86 4.17
N ASN A 141 11.44 -0.39 2.98
CA ASN A 141 12.36 0.73 2.79
C ASN A 141 11.73 2.08 3.15
N LEU A 142 10.47 2.29 2.81
CA LEU A 142 9.80 3.58 3.02
C LEU A 142 9.26 3.75 4.44
N ARG A 143 9.07 2.68 5.18
CA ARG A 143 8.57 2.69 6.56
C ARG A 143 7.31 3.53 6.73
N PRO A 144 6.19 3.11 6.12
CA PRO A 144 4.96 3.89 6.19
C PRO A 144 4.43 4.02 7.63
N ALA A 145 3.74 5.12 7.89
CA ALA A 145 3.12 5.38 9.17
C ALA A 145 2.06 4.34 9.52
N PHE A 146 1.35 3.85 8.50
CA PHE A 146 0.22 2.93 8.69
C PHE A 146 0.37 1.72 7.78
N GLY A 147 -0.10 0.56 8.27
CA GLY A 147 -0.08 -0.68 7.52
C GLY A 147 1.23 -1.43 7.67
N LYS A 148 1.49 -2.33 6.74
CA LYS A 148 2.66 -3.20 6.84
C LYS A 148 3.96 -2.52 6.45
N MET A 149 5.05 -3.01 7.03
CA MET A 149 6.42 -2.60 6.72
C MET A 149 7.24 -3.84 6.37
N GLY A 150 7.01 -4.40 5.19
CA GLY A 150 7.64 -5.64 4.76
C GLY A 150 6.73 -6.84 4.88
N GLY A 151 7.28 -8.03 4.67
CA GLY A 151 6.48 -9.25 4.51
C GLY A 151 5.89 -9.85 5.77
N ASN A 152 6.52 -9.62 6.93
CA ASN A 152 6.09 -10.25 8.20
C ASN A 152 5.30 -9.29 9.08
N ASN A 153 4.46 -8.53 8.48
CA ASN A 153 3.74 -7.52 9.18
C ASN A 153 2.36 -8.00 9.60
N LYS A 154 2.17 -8.15 10.88
CA LYS A 154 0.89 -8.53 11.46
C LYS A 154 0.34 -7.45 12.37
#